data_91676ca02a3511583edcefa9e958a158
#
_entry.id   91676ca02a3511583edcefa9e958a158
#
_cell.length_a   1.000
_cell.length_b   1.000
_cell.length_c   1.000
_cell.angle_alpha   90.00
_cell.angle_beta   90.00
_cell.angle_gamma   90.00
#
_symmetry.space_group_name_H-M   'P 1'
#
loop_
_entity.id
_entity.type
_entity.pdbx_description
1 polymer ?
#
loop_
_entity_poly.entity_id
_entity_poly.type
_entity_poly.pdbx_seq_one_letter_code
_entity_poly.pdbx_strand_id
1 'polypeptide(L)'
;SELDIKRFIMSSEIDCVSWANQSGLFREEMINQDLSLITQHYLKKGYIKVFVDKPEVMLIHNPDYSRVDVRLNITEGDQYFTGKIEFSGDVLGDVEKLNEGLLLEEGEIYNPFLQNRDRSGISGIYHEQGYAFVMVIPETVINEETKVVDVTFRIVKGEKAYIGRLEIAGNVETRDHVIRREFELLEDELFNCKKLLQSQQNLNRLGFFQSGVVLERVPRDQQSNMLDILARLKESQTGTFQAQMGYSDFSGFSGGLTVSKGN
;
A
#
# COMPACT_ATOMS: atom_id res chain seq x y z
N SER A 1 -6.12 -26.48 -1.60
CA SER A 1 -5.93 -27.50 -2.67
C SER A 1 -5.12 -26.90 -3.81
N GLU A 2 -4.53 -27.74 -4.67
CA GLU A 2 -3.75 -27.31 -5.85
C GLU A 2 -4.56 -26.37 -6.77
N LEU A 3 -5.86 -26.60 -6.91
CA LEU A 3 -6.79 -25.78 -7.69
C LEU A 3 -6.97 -24.38 -7.08
N ASP A 4 -6.90 -24.24 -5.77
CA ASP A 4 -7.02 -22.92 -5.11
C ASP A 4 -5.77 -22.09 -5.34
N ILE A 5 -4.58 -22.72 -5.32
CA ILE A 5 -3.31 -22.03 -5.57
C ILE A 5 -3.25 -21.48 -6.99
N LYS A 6 -3.66 -22.27 -7.99
CA LYS A 6 -3.69 -21.84 -9.41
C LYS A 6 -4.52 -20.57 -9.67
N ARG A 7 -5.47 -20.24 -8.80
CA ARG A 7 -6.28 -19.00 -8.92
C ARG A 7 -5.56 -17.73 -8.45
N PHE A 8 -4.51 -17.85 -7.64
CA PHE A 8 -3.81 -16.72 -7.04
C PHE A 8 -2.46 -16.41 -7.69
N ILE A 9 -1.93 -17.32 -8.50
CA ILE A 9 -0.68 -17.12 -9.20
C ILE A 9 -0.89 -16.29 -10.48
N MET A 10 0.11 -15.49 -10.82
CA MET A 10 0.11 -14.66 -12.02
C MET A 10 0.65 -15.42 -13.24
N SER A 11 1.46 -16.46 -13.01
CA SER A 11 1.96 -17.33 -14.07
C SER A 11 0.83 -18.19 -14.61
N SER A 12 0.69 -18.27 -15.93
CA SER A 12 -0.33 -19.07 -16.59
C SER A 12 0.29 -20.16 -17.46
N GLU A 13 -0.42 -21.27 -17.60
CA GLU A 13 -0.07 -22.31 -18.57
C GLU A 13 -0.30 -21.79 -20.00
N ILE A 14 0.38 -22.40 -20.98
CA ILE A 14 0.18 -22.07 -22.39
C ILE A 14 -1.24 -22.50 -22.81
N ASP A 15 -2.00 -21.58 -23.33
CA ASP A 15 -3.33 -21.80 -23.89
C ASP A 15 -3.40 -21.38 -25.38
N CYS A 16 -4.56 -21.58 -26.00
CA CYS A 16 -4.73 -21.30 -27.43
C CYS A 16 -4.69 -19.79 -27.79
N VAL A 17 -4.66 -18.89 -26.82
CA VAL A 17 -4.53 -17.42 -27.01
C VAL A 17 -3.18 -16.87 -26.54
N SER A 18 -2.31 -17.71 -26.02
CA SER A 18 -0.99 -17.29 -25.49
C SER A 18 -0.11 -16.56 -26.51
N TRP A 19 -0.28 -16.87 -27.79
CA TRP A 19 0.42 -16.18 -28.89
C TRP A 19 0.05 -14.69 -29.01
N ALA A 20 -1.15 -14.30 -28.57
CA ALA A 20 -1.65 -12.93 -28.66
C ALA A 20 -1.32 -12.10 -27.42
N ASN A 21 -1.36 -12.72 -26.23
CA ASN A 21 -1.21 -12.02 -24.96
C ASN A 21 0.10 -12.32 -24.22
N GLN A 22 1.00 -13.13 -24.82
CA GLN A 22 2.26 -13.58 -24.23
C GLN A 22 2.07 -14.33 -22.89
N SER A 23 0.89 -14.89 -22.61
CA SER A 23 0.67 -15.77 -21.47
C SER A 23 1.45 -17.08 -21.67
N GLY A 24 1.80 -17.73 -20.56
CA GLY A 24 2.58 -18.96 -20.60
C GLY A 24 4.07 -18.82 -20.90
N LEU A 25 4.60 -17.60 -21.05
CA LEU A 25 6.04 -17.37 -21.13
C LEU A 25 6.66 -17.41 -19.73
N PHE A 26 7.73 -18.18 -19.59
CA PHE A 26 8.50 -18.24 -18.36
C PHE A 26 9.17 -16.87 -18.09
N ARG A 27 8.90 -16.29 -16.92
CA ARG A 27 9.56 -15.09 -16.40
C ARG A 27 9.88 -15.29 -14.94
N GLU A 28 11.14 -15.24 -14.58
CA GLU A 28 11.62 -15.45 -13.21
C GLU A 28 10.99 -14.45 -12.22
N GLU A 29 10.80 -13.21 -12.64
CA GLU A 29 10.17 -12.15 -11.84
C GLU A 29 8.72 -12.50 -11.47
N MET A 30 7.96 -13.09 -12.42
CA MET A 30 6.57 -13.52 -12.16
C MET A 30 6.54 -14.67 -11.15
N ILE A 31 7.47 -15.60 -11.23
CA ILE A 31 7.54 -16.71 -10.27
C ILE A 31 7.83 -16.21 -8.86
N ASN A 32 8.74 -15.24 -8.71
CA ASN A 32 9.02 -14.64 -7.41
C ASN A 32 7.79 -13.91 -6.83
N GLN A 33 6.99 -13.27 -7.68
CA GLN A 33 5.71 -12.69 -7.27
C GLN A 33 4.71 -13.78 -6.85
N ASP A 34 4.62 -14.86 -7.61
CA ASP A 34 3.74 -16.00 -7.32
C ASP A 34 4.10 -16.65 -5.97
N LEU A 35 5.40 -16.85 -5.68
CA LEU A 35 5.86 -17.34 -4.38
C LEU A 35 5.39 -16.45 -3.22
N SER A 36 5.48 -15.13 -3.42
CA SER A 36 4.99 -14.16 -2.44
C SER A 36 3.47 -14.25 -2.26
N LEU A 37 2.72 -14.37 -3.35
CA LEU A 37 1.25 -14.51 -3.31
C LEU A 37 0.82 -15.81 -2.63
N ILE A 38 1.49 -16.93 -2.91
CA ILE A 38 1.27 -18.20 -2.27
C ILE A 38 1.52 -18.09 -0.75
N THR A 39 2.68 -17.55 -0.37
CA THR A 39 3.03 -17.35 1.04
C THR A 39 1.97 -16.50 1.75
N GLN A 40 1.57 -15.36 1.15
CA GLN A 40 0.53 -14.52 1.70
C GLN A 40 -0.82 -15.25 1.84
N HIS A 41 -1.16 -16.10 0.87
CA HIS A 41 -2.39 -16.89 0.94
C HIS A 41 -2.41 -17.85 2.14
N TYR A 42 -1.30 -18.55 2.39
CA TYR A 42 -1.17 -19.41 3.55
C TYR A 42 -1.15 -18.65 4.87
N LEU A 43 -0.43 -17.52 4.93
CA LEU A 43 -0.42 -16.66 6.12
C LEU A 43 -1.83 -16.14 6.46
N LYS A 44 -2.64 -15.76 5.46
CA LYS A 44 -4.05 -15.37 5.67
C LYS A 44 -4.92 -16.47 6.21
N LYS A 45 -4.54 -17.72 5.99
CA LYS A 45 -5.22 -18.93 6.50
C LYS A 45 -4.62 -19.43 7.81
N GLY A 46 -3.76 -18.67 8.48
CA GLY A 46 -3.19 -19.02 9.77
C GLY A 46 -1.99 -19.96 9.74
N TYR A 47 -1.45 -20.28 8.58
CA TYR A 47 -0.23 -21.10 8.46
C TYR A 47 1.01 -20.21 8.60
N ILE A 48 1.29 -19.77 9.81
CA ILE A 48 2.37 -18.78 10.06
C ILE A 48 3.79 -19.34 9.87
N LYS A 49 3.93 -20.66 9.87
CA LYS A 49 5.20 -21.37 9.65
C LYS A 49 5.31 -21.94 8.24
N VAL A 50 4.49 -21.46 7.30
CA VAL A 50 4.57 -21.89 5.92
C VAL A 50 5.95 -21.59 5.34
N PHE A 51 6.50 -22.59 4.69
CA PHE A 51 7.76 -22.46 3.96
C PHE A 51 7.57 -22.90 2.52
N VAL A 52 7.93 -22.04 1.58
CA VAL A 52 7.88 -22.33 0.15
C VAL A 52 9.31 -22.44 -0.35
N ASP A 53 9.70 -23.61 -0.84
CA ASP A 53 11.02 -23.86 -1.38
C ASP A 53 11.28 -23.04 -2.64
N LYS A 54 12.56 -22.90 -2.99
CA LYS A 54 12.93 -22.34 -4.28
C LYS A 54 12.34 -23.18 -5.40
N PRO A 55 11.79 -22.55 -6.46
CA PRO A 55 11.20 -23.28 -7.58
C PRO A 55 12.25 -24.13 -8.29
N GLU A 56 11.91 -25.39 -8.51
CA GLU A 56 12.67 -26.25 -9.40
C GLU A 56 12.18 -26.03 -10.83
N VAL A 57 13.06 -25.45 -11.66
CA VAL A 57 12.75 -25.13 -13.05
C VAL A 57 13.43 -26.16 -13.95
N MET A 58 12.65 -26.93 -14.70
CA MET A 58 13.15 -27.93 -15.64
C MET A 58 12.78 -27.54 -17.06
N LEU A 59 13.78 -27.45 -17.93
CA LEU A 59 13.57 -27.25 -19.35
C LEU A 59 13.47 -28.62 -20.03
N ILE A 60 12.31 -28.90 -20.61
CA ILE A 60 12.07 -30.10 -21.40
C ILE A 60 12.16 -29.70 -22.87
N HIS A 61 13.14 -30.24 -23.55
CA HIS A 61 13.36 -29.98 -24.96
C HIS A 61 12.95 -31.21 -25.80
N ASN A 62 11.98 -31.01 -26.67
CA ASN A 62 11.59 -32.00 -27.71
C ASN A 62 11.87 -31.41 -29.07
N PRO A 63 12.01 -32.24 -30.16
CA PRO A 63 12.25 -31.76 -31.50
C PRO A 63 11.24 -30.72 -32.00
N ASP A 64 9.98 -30.83 -31.55
CA ASP A 64 8.87 -29.98 -32.01
C ASP A 64 8.54 -28.80 -31.10
N TYR A 65 8.96 -28.85 -29.81
CA TYR A 65 8.69 -27.80 -28.83
C TYR A 65 9.65 -27.83 -27.63
N SER A 66 9.79 -26.69 -26.97
CA SER A 66 10.46 -26.60 -25.67
C SER A 66 9.44 -26.18 -24.61
N ARG A 67 9.42 -26.87 -23.47
CA ARG A 67 8.53 -26.61 -22.34
C ARG A 67 9.33 -26.38 -21.06
N VAL A 68 8.88 -25.47 -20.24
CA VAL A 68 9.41 -25.22 -18.90
C VAL A 68 8.42 -25.79 -17.89
N ASP A 69 8.84 -26.75 -17.10
CA ASP A 69 8.09 -27.25 -15.96
C ASP A 69 8.62 -26.61 -14.69
N VAL A 70 7.73 -26.00 -13.90
CA VAL A 70 8.05 -25.37 -12.63
C VAL A 70 7.41 -26.17 -11.52
N ARG A 71 8.23 -26.70 -10.60
CA ARG A 71 7.77 -27.42 -9.42
C ARG A 71 7.99 -26.58 -8.19
N LEU A 72 6.94 -26.42 -7.39
CA LEU A 72 6.95 -25.72 -6.10
C LEU A 72 6.70 -26.71 -4.99
N ASN A 73 7.60 -26.81 -4.04
CA ASN A 73 7.40 -27.60 -2.82
C ASN A 73 6.98 -26.64 -1.70
N ILE A 74 5.85 -26.94 -1.07
CA ILE A 74 5.27 -26.12 -0.01
C ILE A 74 5.15 -26.97 1.26
N THR A 75 5.76 -26.49 2.33
CA THR A 75 5.59 -27.03 3.68
C THR A 75 4.65 -26.10 4.43
N GLU A 76 3.40 -26.52 4.62
CA GLU A 76 2.34 -25.67 5.18
C GLU A 76 2.55 -25.40 6.67
N GLY A 77 2.99 -26.40 7.42
CA GLY A 77 3.04 -26.37 8.88
C GLY A 77 1.65 -26.49 9.52
N ASP A 78 1.52 -26.09 10.78
CA ASP A 78 0.26 -26.09 11.51
C ASP A 78 -0.51 -24.78 11.30
N GLN A 79 -1.83 -24.88 11.41
CA GLN A 79 -2.72 -23.73 11.41
C GLN A 79 -2.83 -23.16 12.83
N TYR A 80 -2.70 -21.84 12.97
CA TYR A 80 -2.76 -21.15 14.24
C TYR A 80 -4.02 -20.28 14.34
N PHE A 81 -4.50 -20.13 15.59
CA PHE A 81 -5.67 -19.35 15.95
C PHE A 81 -5.25 -18.13 16.79
N THR A 82 -6.04 -17.10 16.75
CA THR A 82 -5.84 -15.90 17.58
C THR A 82 -6.19 -16.24 19.04
N GLY A 83 -5.25 -16.00 19.93
CA GLY A 83 -5.45 -16.12 21.37
C GLY A 83 -5.95 -14.85 21.98
N LYS A 84 -5.42 -14.51 23.15
CA LYS A 84 -5.78 -13.27 23.85
C LYS A 84 -5.24 -12.06 23.12
N ILE A 85 -6.06 -10.99 23.08
CA ILE A 85 -5.65 -9.70 22.54
C ILE A 85 -5.61 -8.71 23.71
N GLU A 86 -4.42 -8.18 23.98
CA GLU A 86 -4.16 -7.28 25.09
C GLU A 86 -3.52 -5.97 24.63
N PHE A 87 -3.70 -4.91 25.42
CA PHE A 87 -3.06 -3.63 25.20
C PHE A 87 -2.15 -3.30 26.39
N SER A 88 -1.00 -2.69 26.10
CA SER A 88 -0.05 -2.29 27.13
C SER A 88 0.56 -0.92 26.82
N GLY A 89 1.18 -0.29 27.81
CA GLY A 89 1.81 1.01 27.67
C GLY A 89 0.82 2.18 27.81
N ASP A 90 0.95 3.17 26.94
CA ASP A 90 0.19 4.43 27.03
C ASP A 90 -1.21 4.31 26.40
N VAL A 91 -2.05 3.46 26.97
CA VAL A 91 -3.42 3.26 26.49
C VAL A 91 -4.27 4.49 26.80
N LEU A 92 -4.86 5.09 25.76
CA LEU A 92 -5.76 6.24 25.87
C LEU A 92 -7.22 5.79 25.81
N GLY A 93 -7.98 6.19 26.85
CA GLY A 93 -9.43 5.95 26.90
C GLY A 93 -9.81 4.53 27.27
N ASP A 94 -10.93 4.10 26.75
CA ASP A 94 -11.57 2.84 27.08
C ASP A 94 -11.01 1.71 26.20
N VAL A 95 -10.43 0.70 26.83
CA VAL A 95 -9.89 -0.50 26.14
C VAL A 95 -10.99 -1.22 25.36
N GLU A 96 -12.24 -1.18 25.83
CA GLU A 96 -13.38 -1.79 25.16
C GLU A 96 -13.59 -1.18 23.77
N LYS A 97 -13.47 0.14 23.63
CA LYS A 97 -13.58 0.82 22.33
C LYS A 97 -12.45 0.51 21.37
N LEU A 98 -11.25 0.24 21.90
CA LEU A 98 -10.14 -0.22 21.06
C LEU A 98 -10.41 -1.63 20.55
N ASN A 99 -10.94 -2.51 21.40
CA ASN A 99 -11.29 -3.87 21.02
C ASN A 99 -12.40 -3.93 19.96
N GLU A 100 -13.46 -3.11 20.09
CA GLU A 100 -14.56 -3.05 19.12
C GLU A 100 -14.09 -2.70 17.69
N GLY A 101 -12.95 -2.02 17.57
CA GLY A 101 -12.38 -1.61 16.27
C GLY A 101 -11.43 -2.61 15.65
N LEU A 102 -11.12 -3.72 16.32
CA LEU A 102 -10.19 -4.72 15.84
C LEU A 102 -10.83 -5.62 14.77
N LEU A 103 -10.01 -6.08 13.85
CA LEU A 103 -10.35 -7.07 12.84
C LEU A 103 -9.92 -8.49 13.25
N LEU A 104 -8.93 -8.58 14.16
CA LEU A 104 -8.59 -9.84 14.83
C LEU A 104 -9.63 -10.13 15.88
N GLU A 105 -10.12 -11.38 15.91
CA GLU A 105 -11.07 -11.88 16.90
C GLU A 105 -10.46 -13.08 17.61
N GLU A 106 -10.63 -13.15 18.94
CA GLU A 106 -10.16 -14.28 19.73
C GLU A 106 -10.85 -15.58 19.30
N GLY A 107 -10.08 -16.64 19.12
CA GLY A 107 -10.56 -17.97 18.68
C GLY A 107 -10.67 -18.13 17.16
N GLU A 108 -10.62 -17.05 16.37
CA GLU A 108 -10.62 -17.10 14.91
C GLU A 108 -9.22 -17.40 14.35
N ILE A 109 -9.14 -17.73 13.06
CA ILE A 109 -7.88 -18.01 12.38
C ILE A 109 -6.95 -16.78 12.47
N TYR A 110 -5.73 -17.00 12.99
CA TYR A 110 -4.76 -15.92 13.09
C TYR A 110 -4.31 -15.43 11.72
N ASN A 111 -4.36 -14.11 11.52
CA ASN A 111 -4.00 -13.48 10.26
C ASN A 111 -3.08 -12.26 10.50
N PRO A 112 -1.78 -12.35 10.16
CA PRO A 112 -0.83 -11.25 10.37
C PRO A 112 -1.18 -9.97 9.60
N PHE A 113 -1.94 -10.06 8.51
CA PHE A 113 -2.37 -8.88 7.76
C PHE A 113 -3.48 -8.12 8.48
N LEU A 114 -4.39 -8.84 9.17
CA LEU A 114 -5.39 -8.21 10.04
C LEU A 114 -4.72 -7.54 11.22
N GLN A 115 -3.74 -8.20 11.86
CA GLN A 115 -2.93 -7.61 12.93
C GLN A 115 -2.27 -6.28 12.49
N ASN A 116 -1.71 -6.23 11.27
CA ASN A 116 -1.12 -5.00 10.75
C ASN A 116 -2.17 -3.91 10.49
N ARG A 117 -3.36 -4.27 10.06
CA ARG A 117 -4.48 -3.33 9.89
C ARG A 117 -4.95 -2.80 11.23
N ASP A 118 -5.07 -3.65 12.23
CA ASP A 118 -5.42 -3.27 13.59
C ASP A 118 -4.40 -2.33 14.20
N ARG A 119 -3.10 -2.64 14.06
CA ARG A 119 -2.01 -1.74 14.43
C ARG A 119 -2.18 -0.35 13.78
N SER A 120 -2.52 -0.31 12.50
CA SER A 120 -2.71 0.94 11.77
C SER A 120 -3.96 1.67 12.23
N GLY A 121 -5.05 0.95 12.51
CA GLY A 121 -6.29 1.49 13.06
C GLY A 121 -6.08 2.13 14.42
N ILE A 122 -5.43 1.40 15.34
CA ILE A 122 -5.05 1.92 16.67
C ILE A 122 -4.20 3.18 16.52
N SER A 123 -3.14 3.15 15.69
CA SER A 123 -2.31 4.34 15.43
C SER A 123 -3.13 5.52 14.91
N GLY A 124 -4.14 5.25 14.06
CA GLY A 124 -5.05 6.26 13.52
C GLY A 124 -5.83 7.01 14.60
N ILE A 125 -6.33 6.29 15.61
CA ILE A 125 -7.05 6.88 16.76
C ILE A 125 -6.17 7.87 17.52
N TYR A 126 -4.89 7.52 17.74
CA TYR A 126 -3.94 8.41 18.40
C TYR A 126 -3.56 9.61 17.52
N HIS A 127 -3.38 9.39 16.23
CA HIS A 127 -3.09 10.46 15.27
C HIS A 127 -4.22 11.49 15.19
N GLU A 128 -5.47 11.08 15.35
CA GLU A 128 -6.61 12.00 15.41
C GLU A 128 -6.60 12.87 16.68
N GLN A 129 -5.98 12.39 17.76
CA GLN A 129 -5.86 13.12 19.03
C GLN A 129 -4.58 13.97 19.12
N GLY A 130 -3.80 14.03 18.04
CA GLY A 130 -2.60 14.87 17.97
C GLY A 130 -1.27 14.16 18.25
N TYR A 131 -1.28 12.85 18.51
CA TYR A 131 -0.04 12.09 18.74
C TYR A 131 0.59 11.64 17.41
N ALA A 132 1.29 12.56 16.75
CA ALA A 132 1.85 12.32 15.41
C ALA A 132 2.93 11.21 15.38
N PHE A 133 3.59 10.96 16.49
CA PHE A 133 4.72 10.03 16.63
C PHE A 133 4.37 8.76 17.42
N VAL A 134 3.09 8.46 17.57
CA VAL A 134 2.68 7.23 18.24
C VAL A 134 3.29 6.00 17.56
N MET A 135 3.81 5.10 18.38
CA MET A 135 4.26 3.79 17.95
C MET A 135 3.37 2.72 18.57
N VAL A 136 2.76 1.91 17.74
CA VAL A 136 2.01 0.73 18.14
C VAL A 136 2.80 -0.48 17.69
N ILE A 137 3.31 -1.24 18.65
CA ILE A 137 4.20 -2.38 18.43
C ILE A 137 3.42 -3.65 18.80
N PRO A 138 3.04 -4.48 17.83
CA PRO A 138 2.43 -5.76 18.13
C PRO A 138 3.49 -6.74 18.60
N GLU A 139 3.33 -7.25 19.80
CA GLU A 139 4.13 -8.32 20.38
C GLU A 139 3.32 -9.62 20.32
N THR A 140 3.88 -10.68 19.76
CA THR A 140 3.18 -11.97 19.59
C THR A 140 3.87 -13.06 20.38
N VAL A 141 3.08 -13.85 21.09
CA VAL A 141 3.54 -15.05 21.80
C VAL A 141 2.85 -16.27 21.17
N ILE A 142 3.66 -17.15 20.59
CA ILE A 142 3.17 -18.34 19.91
C ILE A 142 3.22 -19.54 20.86
N ASN A 143 2.07 -20.12 21.14
CA ASN A 143 1.98 -21.40 21.85
C ASN A 143 1.92 -22.55 20.83
N GLU A 144 2.98 -23.34 20.76
CA GLU A 144 3.10 -24.44 19.79
C GLU A 144 2.24 -25.65 20.16
N GLU A 145 1.93 -25.85 21.44
CA GLU A 145 1.12 -26.97 21.89
C GLU A 145 -0.37 -26.75 21.59
N THR A 146 -0.86 -25.55 21.89
CA THR A 146 -2.27 -25.20 21.70
C THR A 146 -2.57 -24.61 20.31
N LYS A 147 -1.53 -24.30 19.52
CA LYS A 147 -1.63 -23.63 18.21
C LYS A 147 -2.32 -22.27 18.28
N VAL A 148 -2.05 -21.52 19.33
CA VAL A 148 -2.63 -20.20 19.60
C VAL A 148 -1.54 -19.15 19.56
N VAL A 149 -1.88 -17.95 19.04
CA VAL A 149 -1.04 -16.75 19.00
C VAL A 149 -1.68 -15.69 19.84
N ASP A 150 -1.10 -15.39 21.00
CA ASP A 150 -1.50 -14.25 21.83
C ASP A 150 -0.85 -12.97 21.27
N VAL A 151 -1.61 -11.89 21.21
CA VAL A 151 -1.19 -10.61 20.65
C VAL A 151 -1.30 -9.51 21.68
N THR A 152 -0.20 -8.82 21.97
CA THR A 152 -0.20 -7.64 22.83
C THR A 152 0.20 -6.42 22.02
N PHE A 153 -0.70 -5.44 21.88
CA PHE A 153 -0.39 -4.15 21.26
C PHE A 153 0.24 -3.23 22.30
N ARG A 154 1.57 -3.08 22.24
CA ARG A 154 2.29 -2.14 23.08
C ARG A 154 2.29 -0.76 22.45
N ILE A 155 1.74 0.22 23.16
CA ILE A 155 1.52 1.59 22.68
C ILE A 155 2.50 2.53 23.37
N VAL A 156 3.23 3.30 22.57
CA VAL A 156 4.08 4.41 23.01
C VAL A 156 3.56 5.66 22.30
N LYS A 157 2.77 6.47 23.00
CA LYS A 157 2.05 7.60 22.38
C LYS A 157 2.94 8.79 22.06
N GLY A 158 4.01 9.01 22.86
CA GLY A 158 4.83 10.22 22.78
C GLY A 158 4.08 11.49 23.23
N GLU A 159 4.54 12.64 22.78
CA GLU A 159 3.91 13.94 23.03
C GLU A 159 2.97 14.33 21.89
N LYS A 160 2.03 15.24 22.21
CA LYS A 160 1.19 15.85 21.17
C LYS A 160 2.03 16.75 20.29
N ALA A 161 1.85 16.62 18.98
CA ALA A 161 2.55 17.40 17.99
C ALA A 161 1.67 18.55 17.46
N TYR A 162 2.30 19.68 17.16
CA TYR A 162 1.67 20.84 16.54
C TYR A 162 2.27 21.04 15.15
N ILE A 163 1.46 21.56 14.23
CA ILE A 163 1.91 21.87 12.87
C ILE A 163 2.88 23.05 12.94
N GLY A 164 4.07 22.84 12.43
CA GLY A 164 5.06 23.90 12.27
C GLY A 164 4.84 24.68 10.98
N ARG A 165 5.70 24.46 9.98
CA ARG A 165 5.61 25.13 8.68
C ARG A 165 4.93 24.21 7.65
N LEU A 166 4.15 24.83 6.77
CA LEU A 166 3.66 24.19 5.57
C LEU A 166 4.59 24.59 4.41
N GLU A 167 5.51 23.71 4.06
CA GLU A 167 6.48 23.91 2.99
C GLU A 167 5.99 23.26 1.70
N ILE A 168 6.12 23.99 0.59
CA ILE A 168 5.71 23.53 -0.73
C ILE A 168 6.94 23.54 -1.63
N ALA A 169 7.19 22.43 -2.30
CA ALA A 169 8.32 22.26 -3.20
C ALA A 169 7.89 21.59 -4.51
N GLY A 170 8.46 22.05 -5.62
CA GLY A 170 8.23 21.48 -6.96
C GLY A 170 7.07 22.10 -7.75
N ASN A 171 6.45 23.16 -7.23
CA ASN A 171 5.49 23.99 -7.96
C ASN A 171 6.24 25.02 -8.83
N VAL A 172 6.27 24.82 -10.12
CA VAL A 172 6.96 25.70 -11.08
C VAL A 172 5.98 26.67 -11.73
N GLU A 173 4.82 26.22 -12.15
CA GLU A 173 3.77 27.02 -12.80
C GLU A 173 2.64 27.35 -11.83
N THR A 174 2.29 26.46 -10.92
CA THR A 174 1.20 26.65 -9.97
C THR A 174 1.61 27.58 -8.84
N ARG A 175 0.86 28.65 -8.64
CA ARG A 175 1.13 29.63 -7.58
C ARG A 175 0.91 29.03 -6.21
N ASP A 176 1.79 29.36 -5.26
CA ASP A 176 1.79 28.87 -3.89
C ASP A 176 0.43 28.98 -3.18
N HIS A 177 -0.26 30.11 -3.33
CA HIS A 177 -1.56 30.35 -2.69
C HIS A 177 -2.66 29.42 -3.19
N VAL A 178 -2.56 28.86 -4.43
CA VAL A 178 -3.51 27.89 -4.97
C VAL A 178 -3.35 26.56 -4.25
N ILE A 179 -2.13 26.20 -3.93
CA ILE A 179 -1.79 24.97 -3.20
C ILE A 179 -2.15 25.13 -1.71
N ARG A 180 -1.79 26.27 -1.09
CA ARG A 180 -2.03 26.53 0.34
C ARG A 180 -3.49 26.49 0.72
N ARG A 181 -4.39 26.98 -0.13
CA ARG A 181 -5.84 26.97 0.16
C ARG A 181 -6.46 25.56 0.23
N GLU A 182 -5.79 24.55 -0.31
CA GLU A 182 -6.26 23.15 -0.27
C GLU A 182 -5.85 22.43 1.02
N PHE A 183 -5.01 23.05 1.86
CA PHE A 183 -4.67 22.53 3.17
C PHE A 183 -5.80 22.78 4.17
N GLU A 184 -6.23 21.72 4.83
CA GLU A 184 -7.14 21.75 5.99
C GLU A 184 -6.39 21.96 7.31
N LEU A 185 -5.06 21.80 7.29
CA LEU A 185 -4.15 22.02 8.40
C LEU A 185 -3.66 23.47 8.40
N LEU A 186 -3.62 24.07 9.58
CA LEU A 186 -3.06 25.40 9.79
C LEU A 186 -1.77 25.30 10.61
N GLU A 187 -0.85 26.22 10.38
CA GLU A 187 0.35 26.39 11.21
C GLU A 187 -0.07 26.69 12.67
N ASP A 188 0.69 26.21 13.63
CA ASP A 188 0.42 26.24 15.07
C ASP A 188 -0.82 25.46 15.57
N GLU A 189 -1.53 24.77 14.68
CA GLU A 189 -2.65 23.91 15.05
C GLU A 189 -2.17 22.53 15.55
N LEU A 190 -2.96 21.88 16.40
CA LEU A 190 -2.72 20.50 16.82
C LEU A 190 -2.75 19.57 15.58
N PHE A 191 -1.75 18.70 15.44
CA PHE A 191 -1.72 17.72 14.37
C PHE A 191 -2.99 16.88 14.32
N ASN A 192 -3.53 16.68 13.11
CA ASN A 192 -4.67 15.82 12.87
C ASN A 192 -4.50 15.07 11.55
N CYS A 193 -4.42 13.75 11.63
CA CYS A 193 -4.18 12.90 10.47
C CYS A 193 -5.32 12.96 9.43
N LYS A 194 -6.58 13.10 9.87
CA LYS A 194 -7.73 13.25 8.95
C LYS A 194 -7.59 14.50 8.10
N LYS A 195 -7.26 15.64 8.75
CA LYS A 195 -7.01 16.90 8.03
C LYS A 195 -5.84 16.78 7.05
N LEU A 196 -4.76 16.07 7.43
CA LEU A 196 -3.63 15.83 6.54
C LEU A 196 -4.04 15.02 5.30
N LEU A 197 -4.76 13.92 5.50
CA LEU A 197 -5.26 13.10 4.40
C LEU A 197 -6.26 13.85 3.52
N GLN A 198 -7.13 14.67 4.11
CA GLN A 198 -8.07 15.51 3.37
C GLN A 198 -7.32 16.55 2.51
N SER A 199 -6.30 17.20 3.07
CA SER A 199 -5.43 18.12 2.33
C SER A 199 -4.75 17.43 1.15
N GLN A 200 -4.23 16.22 1.37
CA GLN A 200 -3.65 15.41 0.29
C GLN A 200 -4.67 15.07 -0.81
N GLN A 201 -5.88 14.70 -0.43
CA GLN A 201 -6.96 14.41 -1.39
C GLN A 201 -7.38 15.66 -2.16
N ASN A 202 -7.50 16.82 -1.49
CA ASN A 202 -7.84 18.08 -2.13
C ASN A 202 -6.79 18.46 -3.19
N LEU A 203 -5.50 18.37 -2.84
CA LEU A 203 -4.40 18.62 -3.77
C LEU A 203 -4.40 17.65 -4.96
N ASN A 204 -4.63 16.36 -4.73
CA ASN A 204 -4.73 15.37 -5.81
C ASN A 204 -5.93 15.65 -6.73
N ARG A 205 -7.03 16.15 -6.19
CA ARG A 205 -8.24 16.47 -6.95
C ARG A 205 -8.06 17.64 -7.92
N LEU A 206 -7.07 18.52 -7.69
CA LEU A 206 -6.75 19.60 -8.63
C LEU A 206 -6.33 19.07 -10.01
N GLY A 207 -5.77 17.85 -10.10
CA GLY A 207 -5.34 17.27 -11.36
C GLY A 207 -4.09 17.92 -11.98
N PHE A 208 -3.43 18.82 -11.25
CA PHE A 208 -2.25 19.54 -11.74
C PHE A 208 -0.95 18.77 -11.54
N PHE A 209 -0.98 17.70 -10.71
CA PHE A 209 0.22 17.01 -10.27
C PHE A 209 0.27 15.57 -10.78
N GLN A 210 1.48 15.13 -11.17
CA GLN A 210 1.75 13.75 -11.59
C GLN A 210 1.81 12.83 -10.37
N SER A 211 1.44 11.57 -10.53
CA SER A 211 1.70 10.46 -9.59
C SER A 211 1.15 10.62 -8.16
N GLY A 212 0.27 11.59 -7.94
CA GLY A 212 -0.24 11.90 -6.61
C GLY A 212 0.71 12.79 -5.78
N VAL A 213 0.10 13.60 -4.96
CA VAL A 213 0.81 14.48 -4.00
C VAL A 213 1.15 13.67 -2.75
N VAL A 214 2.39 13.78 -2.28
CA VAL A 214 2.83 13.19 -1.00
C VAL A 214 3.07 14.33 -0.01
N LEU A 215 2.41 14.25 1.14
CA LEU A 215 2.64 15.15 2.27
C LEU A 215 3.54 14.46 3.29
N GLU A 216 4.80 14.86 3.32
CA GLU A 216 5.79 14.32 4.25
C GLU A 216 5.70 15.03 5.59
N ARG A 217 5.81 14.27 6.66
CA ARG A 217 5.87 14.77 8.04
C ARG A 217 7.33 14.83 8.46
N VAL A 218 7.85 16.02 8.68
CA VAL A 218 9.24 16.25 9.04
C VAL A 218 9.30 16.83 10.46
N PRO A 219 9.83 16.10 11.45
CA PRO A 219 10.06 16.67 12.77
C PRO A 219 11.00 17.88 12.65
N ARG A 220 10.62 19.03 13.21
CA ARG A 220 11.45 20.24 13.14
C ARG A 220 12.74 20.09 13.93
N ASP A 221 12.65 19.48 15.10
CA ASP A 221 13.78 19.22 15.98
C ASP A 221 13.45 18.03 16.88
N GLN A 222 14.49 17.31 17.37
CA GLN A 222 14.31 16.14 18.25
C GLN A 222 13.71 16.49 19.63
N GLN A 223 13.81 17.76 20.05
CA GLN A 223 13.28 18.26 21.31
C GLN A 223 11.99 19.10 21.15
N SER A 224 11.56 19.32 19.92
CA SER A 224 10.36 20.11 19.61
C SER A 224 9.20 19.19 19.25
N ASN A 225 8.04 19.44 19.84
CA ASN A 225 6.80 18.80 19.44
C ASN A 225 6.16 19.47 18.20
N MET A 226 6.95 20.22 17.42
CA MET A 226 6.55 20.83 16.16
C MET A 226 6.85 19.92 14.97
N LEU A 227 5.90 19.81 14.06
CA LEU A 227 5.92 18.94 12.90
C LEU A 227 5.75 19.81 11.63
N ASP A 228 6.79 19.93 10.83
CA ASP A 228 6.71 20.59 9.54
C ASP A 228 6.08 19.64 8.50
N ILE A 229 5.22 20.16 7.63
CA ILE A 229 4.59 19.41 6.55
C ILE A 229 5.22 19.86 5.23
N LEU A 230 5.88 18.93 4.55
CA LEU A 230 6.48 19.18 3.25
C LEU A 230 5.63 18.55 2.14
N ALA A 231 5.02 19.41 1.31
CA ALA A 231 4.33 18.97 0.11
C ALA A 231 5.32 18.88 -1.06
N ARG A 232 5.69 17.66 -1.46
CA ARG A 232 6.47 17.44 -2.68
C ARG A 232 5.55 17.27 -3.85
N LEU A 233 5.63 18.19 -4.78
CA LEU A 233 4.78 18.26 -5.96
C LEU A 233 5.61 17.98 -7.22
N LYS A 234 4.99 17.33 -8.18
CA LYS A 234 5.53 17.20 -9.53
C LYS A 234 4.42 17.56 -10.49
N GLU A 235 4.54 18.73 -11.13
CA GLU A 235 3.52 19.20 -12.04
C GLU A 235 3.39 18.34 -13.28
N SER A 236 2.16 18.11 -13.73
CA SER A 236 1.86 17.46 -14.98
C SER A 236 1.90 18.47 -16.12
N GLN A 237 2.28 18.01 -17.31
CA GLN A 237 2.13 18.84 -18.50
C GLN A 237 0.64 18.99 -18.81
N THR A 238 0.12 20.20 -18.68
CA THR A 238 -1.30 20.49 -18.91
C THR A 238 -1.58 20.94 -20.33
N GLY A 239 -0.56 21.13 -21.17
CA GLY A 239 -0.68 21.55 -22.55
C GLY A 239 -0.45 20.42 -23.55
N THR A 240 -1.37 20.23 -24.49
CA THR A 240 -1.21 19.35 -25.66
C THR A 240 -1.26 20.17 -26.93
N PHE A 241 -0.28 19.92 -27.80
CA PHE A 241 -0.25 20.44 -29.15
C PHE A 241 -0.40 19.29 -30.13
N GLN A 242 -1.42 19.34 -30.97
CA GLN A 242 -1.66 18.35 -32.01
C GLN A 242 -1.66 19.03 -33.38
N ALA A 243 -0.82 18.55 -34.28
CA ALA A 243 -0.83 18.93 -35.70
C ALA A 243 -1.33 17.72 -36.48
N GLN A 244 -2.37 17.91 -37.29
CA GLN A 244 -2.90 16.90 -38.22
C GLN A 244 -2.74 17.38 -39.64
N MET A 245 -2.25 16.50 -40.51
CA MET A 245 -2.22 16.72 -41.94
C MET A 245 -2.84 15.52 -42.64
N GLY A 246 -3.78 15.77 -43.50
CA GLY A 246 -4.47 14.73 -44.27
C GLY A 246 -4.57 15.11 -45.74
N TYR A 247 -4.51 14.13 -46.61
CA TYR A 247 -4.81 14.25 -48.04
C TYR A 247 -5.97 13.32 -48.41
N SER A 248 -6.93 13.84 -49.14
CA SER A 248 -8.06 13.07 -49.65
C SER A 248 -8.24 13.42 -51.12
N ASP A 249 -8.51 12.43 -51.96
CA ASP A 249 -8.75 12.60 -53.39
C ASP A 249 -9.97 13.49 -53.69
N PHE A 250 -10.90 13.63 -52.71
CA PHE A 250 -12.11 14.44 -52.85
C PHE A 250 -11.95 15.88 -52.33
N SER A 251 -11.15 16.09 -51.28
CA SER A 251 -11.04 17.41 -50.62
C SER A 251 -9.64 18.02 -50.68
N GLY A 252 -8.67 17.32 -51.28
CA GLY A 252 -7.27 17.78 -51.38
C GLY A 252 -6.56 17.72 -50.04
N PHE A 253 -5.61 18.63 -49.85
CA PHE A 253 -4.87 18.73 -48.59
C PHE A 253 -5.70 19.43 -47.51
N SER A 254 -5.75 18.80 -46.35
CA SER A 254 -6.33 19.39 -45.14
C SER A 254 -5.27 19.41 -44.03
N GLY A 255 -5.23 20.50 -43.26
CA GLY A 255 -4.36 20.63 -42.12
C GLY A 255 -5.11 21.21 -40.94
N GLY A 256 -4.86 20.72 -39.73
CA GLY A 256 -5.43 21.23 -38.52
C GLY A 256 -4.39 21.35 -37.41
N LEU A 257 -4.46 22.43 -36.65
CA LEU A 257 -3.69 22.64 -35.41
C LEU A 257 -4.63 22.72 -34.25
N THR A 258 -4.46 21.87 -33.26
CA THR A 258 -5.22 21.92 -32.03
C THR A 258 -4.26 22.18 -30.86
N VAL A 259 -4.50 23.24 -30.12
CA VAL A 259 -3.80 23.55 -28.87
C VAL A 259 -4.83 23.39 -27.78
N SER A 260 -4.61 22.47 -26.86
CA SER A 260 -5.42 22.26 -25.67
C SER A 260 -4.57 22.52 -24.44
N LYS A 261 -5.05 23.39 -23.55
CA LYS A 261 -4.48 23.59 -22.22
C LYS A 261 -5.51 23.20 -21.19
N GLY A 262 -5.22 22.13 -20.42
CA GLY A 262 -6.03 21.79 -19.25
C GLY A 262 -5.82 22.84 -18.16
N ASN A 263 -6.90 23.29 -17.56
CA ASN A 263 -6.87 24.27 -16.48
C ASN A 263 -7.07 23.54 -15.16
#